data_121ab514e87437142d5dc262a57dd593
#
_entry.id   121ab514e87437142d5dc262a57dd593
#
_cell.length_a   1.000
_cell.length_b   1.000
_cell.length_c   1.000
_cell.angle_alpha   90.00
_cell.angle_beta   90.00
_cell.angle_gamma   90.00
#
_symmetry.space_group_name_H-M   'P 1'
#
loop_
_entity.id
_entity.type
_entity.pdbx_description
1 polymer ?
#
loop_
_entity_poly.entity_id
_entity_poly.type
_entity_poly.pdbx_seq_one_letter_code
_entity_poly.pdbx_strand_id
1 'polypeptide(L)'
;AITTDVIVGFPGETEEEFLETKAFLENIKLYEMHIFKYSIRKGTIAAKMPDQVPDEIKAVRSDELLEMEERLSGEYRKTYLGKDVSVLFEEEKQIQGESYQIGHTKQYVKVALKTKENLSNQIITGKVSKMLTNDILLMED
;
A
#
# COMPACT_ATOMS: atom_id res chain seq x y z
N ALA A 1 -10.90 -4.42 1.20
CA ALA A 1 -9.90 -3.40 0.86
C ALA A 1 -10.15 -2.84 -0.53
N ILE A 2 -10.00 -1.54 -0.69
CA ILE A 2 -10.09 -0.86 -1.98
C ILE A 2 -8.73 -0.25 -2.26
N THR A 3 -8.24 -0.44 -3.49
CA THR A 3 -6.97 0.08 -3.96
C THR A 3 -7.17 0.94 -5.21
N THR A 4 -6.23 1.81 -5.52
CA THR A 4 -6.26 2.65 -6.73
C THR A 4 -4.86 2.99 -7.21
N ASP A 5 -4.79 3.40 -8.46
CA ASP A 5 -3.61 4.02 -9.06
C ASP A 5 -3.83 5.53 -9.13
N VAL A 6 -2.81 6.29 -8.78
CA VAL A 6 -2.82 7.76 -8.80
C VAL A 6 -1.63 8.27 -9.59
N ILE A 7 -1.88 9.15 -10.54
CA ILE A 7 -0.82 9.84 -11.28
C ILE A 7 -0.76 11.29 -10.81
N VAL A 8 0.42 11.74 -10.40
CA VAL A 8 0.68 13.15 -10.06
C VAL A 8 1.46 13.84 -11.17
N GLY A 9 1.24 15.13 -11.33
CA GLY A 9 1.98 15.94 -12.30
C GLY A 9 1.58 15.69 -13.75
N PHE A 10 0.32 15.29 -14.01
CA PHE A 10 -0.20 15.27 -15.37
C PHE A 10 -0.14 16.70 -15.96
N PRO A 11 0.12 16.87 -17.28
CA PRO A 11 0.20 18.19 -17.90
C PRO A 11 -1.00 19.06 -17.56
N GLY A 12 -0.75 20.26 -17.06
CA GLY A 12 -1.77 21.22 -16.64
C GLY A 12 -2.26 21.06 -15.20
N GLU A 13 -1.87 20.03 -14.46
CA GLU A 13 -2.26 19.90 -13.06
C GLU A 13 -1.72 21.08 -12.23
N THR A 14 -2.63 21.86 -11.69
CA THR A 14 -2.29 22.97 -10.79
C THR A 14 -2.09 22.49 -9.35
N GLU A 15 -1.51 23.35 -8.51
CA GLU A 15 -1.41 23.06 -7.07
C GLU A 15 -2.77 22.91 -6.42
N GLU A 16 -3.76 23.73 -6.81
CA GLU A 16 -5.12 23.63 -6.30
C GLU A 16 -5.76 22.28 -6.65
N GLU A 17 -5.63 21.84 -7.89
CA GLU A 17 -6.13 20.52 -8.34
C GLU A 17 -5.43 19.36 -7.62
N PHE A 18 -4.13 19.47 -7.39
CA PHE A 18 -3.40 18.48 -6.59
C PHE A 18 -3.92 18.42 -5.15
N LEU A 19 -4.15 19.56 -4.51
CA LEU A 19 -4.70 19.63 -3.15
C LEU A 19 -6.12 19.07 -3.06
N GLU A 20 -6.95 19.27 -4.08
CA GLU A 20 -8.27 18.63 -4.19
C GLU A 20 -8.16 17.12 -4.27
N THR A 21 -7.25 16.60 -5.10
CA THR A 21 -6.96 15.17 -5.21
C THR A 21 -6.51 14.60 -3.86
N LYS A 22 -5.58 15.27 -3.19
CA LYS A 22 -5.08 14.88 -1.86
C LYS A 22 -6.20 14.82 -0.82
N ALA A 23 -7.04 15.86 -0.76
CA ALA A 23 -8.17 15.91 0.16
C ALA A 23 -9.22 14.83 -0.13
N PHE A 24 -9.49 14.54 -1.39
CA PHE A 24 -10.39 13.46 -1.79
C PHE A 24 -9.86 12.09 -1.34
N LEU A 25 -8.60 11.79 -1.61
CA LEU A 25 -7.97 10.53 -1.23
C LEU A 25 -7.93 10.35 0.31
N GLU A 26 -7.64 11.42 1.04
CA GLU A 26 -7.68 11.42 2.51
C GLU A 26 -9.07 11.08 3.04
N ASN A 27 -10.11 11.60 2.40
CA ASN A 27 -11.50 11.41 2.84
C ASN A 27 -12.03 10.00 2.57
N ILE A 28 -11.69 9.40 1.43
CA ILE A 28 -12.16 8.04 1.08
C ILE A 28 -11.36 6.93 1.74
N LYS A 29 -10.17 7.20 2.29
CA LYS A 29 -9.34 6.29 3.08
C LYS A 29 -9.13 4.93 2.42
N LEU A 30 -8.53 4.93 1.23
CA LEU A 30 -8.18 3.71 0.52
C LEU A 30 -7.10 2.91 1.27
N TYR A 31 -7.14 1.58 1.12
CA TYR A 31 -6.16 0.69 1.75
C TYR A 31 -4.77 0.86 1.14
N GLU A 32 -4.68 0.81 -0.18
CA GLU A 32 -3.43 1.01 -0.92
C GLU A 32 -3.64 1.95 -2.09
N MET A 33 -2.64 2.79 -2.34
CA MET A 33 -2.57 3.65 -3.50
C MET A 33 -1.21 3.47 -4.17
N HIS A 34 -1.22 3.13 -5.47
CA HIS A 34 -0.02 3.11 -6.28
C HIS A 34 0.17 4.50 -6.89
N ILE A 35 1.19 5.19 -6.46
CA ILE A 35 1.43 6.59 -6.81
C ILE A 35 2.53 6.66 -7.87
N PHE A 36 2.18 7.25 -9.03
CA PHE A 36 3.07 7.41 -10.16
C PHE A 36 3.26 8.89 -10.47
N LYS A 37 4.48 9.28 -10.75
CA LYS A 37 4.76 10.56 -11.40
C LYS A 37 4.49 10.43 -12.89
N TYR A 38 3.74 11.39 -13.47
CA TYR A 38 3.57 11.42 -14.92
C TYR A 38 4.93 11.44 -15.61
N SER A 39 5.13 10.56 -16.57
CA SER A 39 6.30 10.53 -17.42
C SER A 39 5.92 10.74 -18.88
N ILE A 40 6.68 11.60 -19.58
CA ILE A 40 6.46 11.90 -20.98
C ILE A 40 6.73 10.64 -21.81
N ARG A 41 5.73 10.23 -22.59
CA ARG A 41 5.86 9.12 -23.55
C ARG A 41 5.71 9.66 -24.97
N LYS A 42 6.77 9.58 -25.75
CA LYS A 42 6.80 10.02 -27.15
C LYS A 42 5.64 9.41 -27.94
N GLY A 43 4.95 10.22 -28.71
CA GLY A 43 3.82 9.79 -29.56
C GLY A 43 2.44 9.89 -28.90
N THR A 44 2.36 10.21 -27.61
CA THR A 44 1.06 10.44 -26.93
C THR A 44 0.60 11.89 -27.07
N ILE A 45 -0.71 12.12 -26.92
CA ILE A 45 -1.30 13.44 -26.87
C ILE A 45 -0.75 14.20 -25.66
N ALA A 46 -0.68 13.57 -24.50
CA ALA A 46 -0.20 14.18 -23.27
C ALA A 46 1.22 14.69 -23.37
N ALA A 47 2.10 14.02 -24.14
CA ALA A 47 3.47 14.50 -24.37
C ALA A 47 3.55 15.85 -25.11
N LYS A 48 2.49 16.23 -25.82
CA LYS A 48 2.40 17.47 -26.61
C LYS A 48 1.56 18.54 -25.91
N MET A 49 0.95 18.22 -24.77
CA MET A 49 0.16 19.19 -24.03
C MET A 49 1.04 20.31 -23.47
N PRO A 50 0.51 21.55 -23.44
CA PRO A 50 1.18 22.65 -22.74
C PRO A 50 1.17 22.42 -21.23
N ASP A 51 1.86 23.29 -20.51
CA ASP A 51 1.88 23.33 -19.05
C ASP A 51 2.37 22.03 -18.42
N GLN A 52 3.44 21.48 -18.97
CA GLN A 52 4.15 20.34 -18.39
C GLN A 52 4.61 20.69 -16.97
N VAL A 53 4.32 19.82 -16.02
CA VAL A 53 4.70 20.02 -14.62
C VAL A 53 6.20 19.72 -14.45
N PRO A 54 6.99 20.60 -13.82
CA PRO A 54 8.41 20.33 -13.53
C PRO A 54 8.63 19.07 -12.68
N ASP A 55 9.73 18.37 -12.89
CA ASP A 55 10.02 17.12 -12.20
C ASP A 55 10.15 17.30 -10.67
N GLU A 56 10.67 18.45 -10.23
CA GLU A 56 10.77 18.78 -8.80
C GLU A 56 9.39 18.88 -8.13
N ILE A 57 8.41 19.44 -8.83
CA ILE A 57 7.04 19.54 -8.33
C ILE A 57 6.37 18.17 -8.32
N LYS A 58 6.57 17.35 -9.35
CA LYS A 58 6.09 15.96 -9.36
C LYS A 58 6.66 15.17 -8.18
N ALA A 59 7.96 15.34 -7.88
CA ALA A 59 8.59 14.67 -6.77
C ALA A 59 7.96 15.04 -5.43
N VAL A 60 7.76 16.34 -5.17
CA VAL A 60 7.10 16.83 -3.93
C VAL A 60 5.68 16.26 -3.81
N ARG A 61 4.88 16.34 -4.87
CA ARG A 61 3.51 15.81 -4.88
C ARG A 61 3.47 14.30 -4.66
N SER A 62 4.38 13.57 -5.29
CA SER A 62 4.52 12.13 -5.09
C SER A 62 4.87 11.79 -3.64
N ASP A 63 5.83 12.48 -3.05
CA ASP A 63 6.26 12.25 -1.67
C ASP A 63 5.14 12.51 -0.66
N GLU A 64 4.35 13.57 -0.86
CA GLU A 64 3.19 13.87 -0.02
C GLU A 64 2.12 12.77 -0.07
N LEU A 65 1.83 12.22 -1.26
CA LEU A 65 0.86 11.14 -1.40
C LEU A 65 1.41 9.80 -0.88
N LEU A 66 2.70 9.53 -1.03
CA LEU A 66 3.33 8.33 -0.49
C LEU A 66 3.29 8.32 1.05
N GLU A 67 3.55 9.46 1.68
CA GLU A 67 3.42 9.61 3.14
C GLU A 67 1.98 9.38 3.61
N MET A 68 1.01 9.93 2.89
CA MET A 68 -0.41 9.70 3.19
C MET A 68 -0.80 8.23 2.98
N GLU A 69 -0.34 7.60 1.92
CA GLU A 69 -0.59 6.18 1.64
C GLU A 69 -0.06 5.30 2.77
N GLU A 70 1.18 5.50 3.20
CA GLU A 70 1.79 4.75 4.30
C GLU A 70 0.98 4.87 5.59
N ARG A 71 0.51 6.06 5.92
CA ARG A 71 -0.33 6.33 7.09
C ARG A 71 -1.69 5.64 6.99
N LEU A 72 -2.40 5.82 5.88
CA LEU A 72 -3.75 5.26 5.68
C LEU A 72 -3.72 3.72 5.61
N SER A 73 -2.76 3.14 4.92
CA SER A 73 -2.60 1.69 4.86
C SER A 73 -2.24 1.09 6.23
N GLY A 74 -1.41 1.79 7.00
CA GLY A 74 -1.08 1.42 8.37
C GLY A 74 -2.31 1.47 9.30
N GLU A 75 -3.12 2.51 9.21
CA GLU A 75 -4.38 2.62 9.96
C GLU A 75 -5.35 1.49 9.60
N TYR A 76 -5.48 1.15 8.34
CA TYR A 76 -6.30 0.03 7.87
C TYR A 76 -5.82 -1.31 8.47
N ARG A 77 -4.51 -1.60 8.40
CA ARG A 77 -3.94 -2.83 8.98
C ARG A 77 -4.20 -2.92 10.48
N LYS A 78 -4.08 -1.82 11.21
CA LYS A 78 -4.35 -1.78 12.66
C LYS A 78 -5.78 -2.16 13.02
N THR A 79 -6.74 -2.02 12.11
CA THR A 79 -8.12 -2.45 12.35
C THR A 79 -8.25 -3.96 12.54
N TYR A 80 -7.26 -4.74 12.13
CA TYR A 80 -7.23 -6.19 12.31
C TYR A 80 -6.65 -6.64 13.65
N LEU A 81 -6.01 -5.76 14.42
CA LEU A 81 -5.45 -6.11 15.73
C LEU A 81 -6.53 -6.66 16.66
N GLY A 82 -6.26 -7.81 17.28
CA GLY A 82 -7.18 -8.49 18.18
C GLY A 82 -8.31 -9.26 17.50
N LYS A 83 -8.35 -9.29 16.16
CA LYS A 83 -9.37 -10.01 15.39
C LYS A 83 -8.83 -11.33 14.87
N ASP A 84 -9.75 -12.29 14.71
CA ASP A 84 -9.45 -13.53 14.01
C ASP A 84 -9.49 -13.30 12.50
N VAL A 85 -8.48 -13.82 11.81
CA VAL A 85 -8.36 -13.75 10.36
C VAL A 85 -8.02 -15.11 9.78
N SER A 86 -8.49 -15.37 8.57
CA SER A 86 -8.09 -16.55 7.80
C SER A 86 -7.05 -16.12 6.78
N VAL A 87 -5.90 -16.78 6.78
CA VAL A 87 -4.74 -16.45 5.97
C VAL A 87 -4.35 -17.64 5.10
N LEU A 88 -4.22 -17.41 3.80
CA LEU A 88 -3.58 -18.36 2.89
C LEU A 88 -2.07 -18.10 2.94
N PHE A 89 -1.33 -19.04 3.49
CA PHE A 89 0.13 -18.97 3.54
C PHE A 89 0.75 -19.41 2.23
N GLU A 90 1.81 -18.68 1.80
CA GLU A 90 2.40 -18.84 0.46
C GLU A 90 3.90 -19.07 0.51
N GLU A 91 4.61 -18.38 1.40
CA GLU A 91 6.08 -18.41 1.42
C GLU A 91 6.67 -18.35 2.82
N GLU A 92 7.92 -18.78 2.93
CA GLU A 92 8.75 -18.55 4.10
C GLU A 92 9.61 -17.29 3.92
N LYS A 93 9.73 -16.49 4.98
CA LYS A 93 10.56 -15.29 4.99
C LYS A 93 11.32 -15.14 6.31
N GLN A 94 12.58 -14.74 6.21
CA GLN A 94 13.37 -14.34 7.37
C GLN A 94 13.14 -12.85 7.67
N ILE A 95 12.75 -12.55 8.91
CA ILE A 95 12.54 -11.18 9.39
C ILE A 95 13.28 -11.06 10.72
N GLN A 96 14.26 -10.16 10.79
CA GLN A 96 15.08 -9.94 11.99
C GLN A 96 15.72 -11.23 12.55
N GLY A 97 16.16 -12.12 11.66
CA GLY A 97 16.82 -13.38 12.04
C GLY A 97 15.89 -14.51 12.46
N GLU A 98 14.59 -14.30 12.41
CA GLU A 98 13.57 -15.30 12.73
C GLU A 98 12.81 -15.74 11.47
N SER A 99 12.42 -17.02 11.43
CA SER A 99 11.66 -17.60 10.32
C SER A 99 10.16 -17.43 10.52
N TYR A 100 9.50 -16.93 9.51
CA TYR A 100 8.04 -16.75 9.47
C TYR A 100 7.46 -17.34 8.19
N GLN A 101 6.29 -17.94 8.30
CA GLN A 101 5.43 -18.18 7.16
C GLN A 101 4.62 -16.92 6.89
N ILE A 102 4.56 -16.48 5.64
CA ILE A 102 3.86 -15.26 5.20
C ILE A 102 2.72 -15.65 4.28
N GLY A 103 1.59 -15.02 4.49
CA GLY A 103 0.42 -15.20 3.65
C GLY A 103 -0.45 -13.95 3.60
N HIS A 104 -1.61 -14.07 2.97
CA HIS A 104 -2.56 -12.99 2.79
C HIS A 104 -3.96 -13.37 3.25
N THR A 105 -4.67 -12.41 3.81
CA THR A 105 -6.13 -12.51 4.01
C THR A 105 -6.85 -12.35 2.67
N LYS A 106 -8.18 -12.57 2.65
CA LYS A 106 -9.03 -12.28 1.49
C LYS A 106 -8.97 -10.81 1.04
N GLN A 107 -8.59 -9.91 1.93
CA GLN A 107 -8.42 -8.48 1.67
C GLN A 107 -6.99 -8.10 1.27
N TYR A 108 -6.14 -9.08 0.97
CA TYR A 108 -4.73 -8.92 0.62
C TYR A 108 -3.85 -8.29 1.71
N VAL A 109 -4.29 -8.37 2.96
CA VAL A 109 -3.45 -7.94 4.09
C VAL A 109 -2.43 -9.02 4.40
N LYS A 110 -1.16 -8.67 4.46
CA LYS A 110 -0.07 -9.58 4.78
C LYS A 110 -0.07 -9.93 6.26
N VAL A 111 0.03 -11.22 6.53
CA VAL A 111 0.08 -11.77 7.88
C VAL A 111 1.21 -12.79 7.97
N ALA A 112 1.99 -12.71 9.04
CA ALA A 112 3.03 -13.65 9.37
C ALA A 112 2.60 -14.58 10.52
N LEU A 113 3.08 -15.81 10.49
CA LEU A 113 3.02 -16.74 11.60
C LEU A 113 4.44 -17.25 11.89
N LYS A 114 4.88 -17.15 13.14
CA LYS A 114 6.18 -17.66 13.55
C LYS A 114 6.12 -19.17 13.69
N THR A 115 6.62 -19.89 12.71
CA THR A 115 6.69 -21.36 12.73
C THR A 115 7.82 -21.84 11.82
N LYS A 116 8.30 -23.05 12.11
CA LYS A 116 9.24 -23.77 11.24
C LYS A 116 8.55 -24.76 10.32
N GLU A 117 7.24 -24.94 10.47
CA GLU A 117 6.45 -25.79 9.59
C GLU A 117 6.21 -25.10 8.25
N ASN A 118 6.24 -25.88 7.19
CA ASN A 118 5.87 -25.38 5.86
C ASN A 118 4.35 -25.34 5.75
N LEU A 119 3.80 -24.14 5.69
CA LEU A 119 2.36 -23.89 5.57
C LEU A 119 1.93 -23.49 4.16
N SER A 120 2.80 -23.64 3.16
CA SER A 120 2.50 -23.27 1.77
C SER A 120 1.19 -23.92 1.29
N ASN A 121 0.32 -23.11 0.67
CA ASN A 121 -1.03 -23.46 0.23
C ASN A 121 -2.00 -23.91 1.34
N GLN A 122 -1.72 -23.61 2.59
CA GLN A 122 -2.62 -23.88 3.70
C GLN A 122 -3.35 -22.60 4.13
N ILE A 123 -4.64 -22.75 4.48
CA ILE A 123 -5.41 -21.68 5.08
C ILE A 123 -5.49 -21.94 6.58
N ILE A 124 -5.00 -20.99 7.36
CA ILE A 124 -5.02 -21.06 8.82
C ILE A 124 -5.78 -19.84 9.37
N THR A 125 -6.63 -20.10 10.33
CA THR A 125 -7.36 -19.06 11.05
C THR A 125 -6.74 -18.86 12.44
N GLY A 126 -6.46 -17.61 12.77
CA GLY A 126 -5.88 -17.27 14.07
C GLY A 126 -6.03 -15.79 14.37
N LYS A 127 -5.68 -15.42 15.59
CA LYS A 127 -5.81 -14.04 16.08
C LYS A 127 -4.59 -13.21 15.72
N VAL A 128 -4.84 -12.02 15.19
CA VAL A 128 -3.78 -11.02 14.98
C VAL A 128 -3.41 -10.38 16.30
N SER A 129 -2.14 -10.46 16.70
CA SER A 129 -1.68 -9.95 18.00
C SER A 129 -1.07 -8.55 17.91
N LYS A 130 -0.25 -8.30 16.89
CA LYS A 130 0.48 -7.04 16.72
C LYS A 130 0.95 -6.81 15.28
N MET A 131 1.49 -5.63 15.05
CA MET A 131 2.29 -5.39 13.84
C MET A 131 3.66 -6.05 13.99
N LEU A 132 4.07 -6.86 13.03
CA LEU A 132 5.42 -7.40 12.96
C LEU A 132 6.38 -6.40 12.29
N THR A 133 5.94 -5.83 11.17
CA THR A 133 6.60 -4.74 10.45
C THR A 133 5.57 -3.68 10.10
N ASN A 134 5.97 -2.62 9.39
CA ASN A 134 5.03 -1.57 8.95
C ASN A 134 3.91 -2.11 8.04
N ASP A 135 4.15 -3.21 7.33
CA ASP A 135 3.23 -3.77 6.34
C ASP A 135 2.78 -5.21 6.61
N ILE A 136 3.28 -5.84 7.67
CA ILE A 136 2.96 -7.24 8.01
C ILE A 136 2.43 -7.33 9.44
N LEU A 137 1.26 -7.95 9.58
CA LEU A 137 0.67 -8.32 10.87
C LEU A 137 1.24 -9.63 11.39
N LEU A 138 1.27 -9.82 12.69
CA LEU A 138 1.64 -11.09 13.32
C LEU A 138 0.39 -11.79 13.86
N MET A 139 0.21 -13.03 13.42
CA MET A 139 -0.79 -13.97 13.96
C MET A 139 -0.19 -14.74 15.13
N GLU A 140 -0.96 -14.93 16.17
CA GLU A 140 -0.65 -15.89 17.22
C GLU A 140 -1.02 -17.32 16.79
N ASP A 141 -0.20 -18.25 17.21
CA ASP A 141 -0.43 -19.70 17.03
C ASP A 141 -1.56 -20.18 17.97
#